data_09a93ff1962fdc0b12d2f8bbb24dd3a1
#
_entry.id   09a93ff1962fdc0b12d2f8bbb24dd3a1
#
_cell.length_a   1.000
_cell.length_b   1.000
_cell.length_c   1.000
_cell.angle_alpha   90.00
_cell.angle_beta   90.00
_cell.angle_gamma   90.00
#
_symmetry.space_group_name_H-M   'P 1'
#
loop_
_entity.id
_entity.type
_entity.pdbx_description
1 polymer ?
#
loop_
_entity_poly.entity_id
_entity_poly.type
_entity_poly.pdbx_seq_one_letter_code
_entity_poly.pdbx_strand_id
1 'polypeptide(L)'
;FLPSIGRLSVYSEPTGEGVRVDTGVREGDEISMHYDPMIAKVIAYGKDRQEAVDRLMGALDGYVIEGLDHNVAFVNQVLGAERFQDSRLTTNYIAEEFPDGFTEDHVGGGEDEGMLIALAAQVMRVNEALDLPDEDGRYTLMLDREIYRVGFSDSAEGVVVSVQGRSGGEAELGLDAARWQAGKRVYACDLAGRLLVLQAVKKDLCWTVSHGGRSVAVSPMRAEVAALYHYMPEKVVL
;
A
#
# COMPACT_ATOMS: atom_id res chain seq x y z
N PHE A 1 1.48 -16.28 -13.96
CA PHE A 1 2.39 -16.53 -12.84
C PHE A 1 3.68 -17.20 -13.34
N LEU A 2 4.63 -16.39 -13.84
CA LEU A 2 5.95 -16.88 -14.22
C LEU A 2 6.90 -16.72 -13.00
N PRO A 3 7.85 -17.65 -12.79
CA PRO A 3 8.88 -17.49 -11.78
C PRO A 3 9.70 -16.22 -12.05
N SER A 4 9.87 -15.37 -11.06
CA SER A 4 10.80 -14.24 -11.12
C SER A 4 12.14 -14.68 -10.54
N ILE A 5 13.20 -14.35 -11.25
CA ILE A 5 14.58 -14.62 -10.86
C ILE A 5 15.32 -13.30 -10.66
N GLY A 6 16.28 -13.27 -9.78
CA GLY A 6 17.06 -12.06 -9.52
C GLY A 6 17.60 -12.04 -8.10
N ARG A 7 18.20 -10.91 -7.77
CA ARG A 7 18.78 -10.68 -6.45
C ARG A 7 17.81 -9.93 -5.55
N LEU A 8 17.61 -10.43 -4.34
CA LEU A 8 16.88 -9.73 -3.28
C LEU A 8 17.67 -8.51 -2.82
N SER A 9 17.37 -7.35 -3.35
CA SER A 9 18.07 -6.10 -3.03
C SER A 9 17.68 -5.54 -1.66
N VAL A 10 16.41 -5.75 -1.25
CA VAL A 10 15.92 -5.50 0.10
C VAL A 10 15.03 -6.67 0.51
N TYR A 11 15.25 -7.16 1.72
CA TYR A 11 14.45 -8.24 2.28
C TYR A 11 14.27 -8.05 3.78
N SER A 12 13.03 -7.86 4.22
CA SER A 12 12.70 -7.72 5.64
C SER A 12 11.40 -8.46 5.95
N GLU A 13 11.52 -9.46 6.81
CA GLU A 13 10.39 -10.29 7.22
C GLU A 13 9.45 -9.54 8.15
N PRO A 14 8.13 -9.76 8.02
CA PRO A 14 7.17 -9.25 8.98
C PRO A 14 7.34 -9.95 10.33
N THR A 15 7.12 -9.19 11.39
CA THR A 15 7.12 -9.69 12.76
C THR A 15 5.81 -9.32 13.45
N GLY A 16 5.36 -10.13 14.38
CA GLY A 16 4.14 -9.85 15.14
C GLY A 16 3.63 -11.07 15.89
N GLU A 17 2.68 -10.83 16.79
CA GLU A 17 2.02 -11.91 17.51
C GLU A 17 1.24 -12.80 16.55
N GLY A 18 1.46 -14.12 16.65
CA GLY A 18 0.81 -15.11 15.80
C GLY A 18 1.31 -15.13 14.34
N VAL A 19 2.43 -14.46 14.02
CA VAL A 19 3.05 -14.49 12.69
C VAL A 19 4.36 -15.26 12.74
N ARG A 20 4.55 -16.18 11.76
CA ARG A 20 5.78 -16.92 11.55
C ARG A 20 6.14 -16.89 10.07
N VAL A 21 7.41 -16.68 9.77
CA VAL A 21 7.96 -16.76 8.41
C VAL A 21 8.97 -17.89 8.36
N ASP A 22 8.72 -18.86 7.47
CA ASP A 22 9.65 -19.93 7.17
C ASP A 22 10.34 -19.58 5.84
N THR A 23 11.58 -19.12 5.91
CA THR A 23 12.37 -18.69 4.75
C THR A 23 13.69 -19.43 4.65
N GLY A 24 14.20 -19.58 3.42
CA GLY A 24 15.52 -20.10 3.12
C GLY A 24 16.46 -19.05 2.53
N VAL A 25 16.01 -17.78 2.47
CA VAL A 25 16.73 -16.68 1.83
C VAL A 25 16.87 -15.48 2.76
N ARG A 26 17.79 -14.58 2.44
CA ARG A 26 18.03 -13.32 3.12
C ARG A 26 18.36 -12.21 2.12
N GLU A 27 18.41 -10.98 2.58
CA GLU A 27 18.83 -9.85 1.77
C GLU A 27 20.20 -10.12 1.12
N GLY A 28 20.27 -9.87 -0.18
CA GLY A 28 21.46 -10.09 -0.99
C GLY A 28 21.55 -11.44 -1.67
N ASP A 29 20.72 -12.42 -1.29
CA ASP A 29 20.65 -13.72 -1.95
C ASP A 29 20.07 -13.61 -3.36
N GLU A 30 20.43 -14.57 -4.21
CA GLU A 30 19.97 -14.67 -5.61
C GLU A 30 18.97 -15.82 -5.75
N ILE A 31 17.80 -15.54 -6.29
CA ILE A 31 16.78 -16.55 -6.62
C ILE A 31 17.11 -17.10 -8.02
N SER A 32 17.41 -18.39 -8.06
CA SER A 32 17.86 -19.09 -9.27
C SER A 32 16.69 -19.78 -9.97
N MET A 33 16.75 -19.81 -11.32
CA MET A 33 15.82 -20.58 -12.15
C MET A 33 15.96 -22.11 -11.98
N HIS A 34 17.01 -22.58 -11.33
CA HIS A 34 17.28 -24.01 -11.18
C HIS A 34 16.65 -24.63 -9.94
N TYR A 35 16.00 -23.83 -9.11
CA TYR A 35 15.34 -24.26 -7.87
C TYR A 35 13.90 -23.76 -7.82
N ASP A 36 13.17 -24.23 -6.80
CA ASP A 36 11.82 -23.75 -6.51
C ASP A 36 11.85 -22.22 -6.31
N PRO A 37 11.01 -21.46 -7.03
CA PRO A 37 10.95 -20.00 -6.92
C PRO A 37 10.30 -19.51 -5.61
N MET A 38 10.01 -20.41 -4.67
CA MET A 38 9.42 -20.06 -3.39
C MET A 38 10.43 -19.32 -2.51
N ILE A 39 10.16 -18.04 -2.20
CA ILE A 39 10.99 -17.21 -1.34
C ILE A 39 10.76 -17.58 0.13
N ALA A 40 9.50 -17.61 0.55
CA ALA A 40 9.13 -17.88 1.93
C ALA A 40 7.68 -18.39 2.04
N LYS A 41 7.37 -18.96 3.21
CA LYS A 41 6.01 -19.26 3.65
C LYS A 41 5.68 -18.38 4.83
N VAL A 42 4.66 -17.56 4.68
CA VAL A 42 4.12 -16.74 5.77
C VAL A 42 2.95 -17.47 6.40
N ILE A 43 3.01 -17.68 7.69
CA ILE A 43 2.01 -18.38 8.48
C ILE A 43 1.46 -17.44 9.54
N ALA A 44 0.14 -17.36 9.63
CA ALA A 44 -0.52 -16.64 10.69
C ALA A 44 -1.45 -17.53 11.50
N TYR A 45 -1.51 -17.27 12.80
CA TYR A 45 -2.40 -17.94 13.75
C TYR A 45 -3.28 -16.91 14.43
N GLY A 46 -4.55 -17.21 14.62
CA GLY A 46 -5.52 -16.39 15.36
C GLY A 46 -6.47 -17.28 16.17
N LYS A 47 -7.25 -16.69 17.07
CA LYS A 47 -8.29 -17.39 17.84
C LYS A 47 -9.40 -17.95 16.94
N ASP A 48 -9.61 -17.31 15.82
CA ASP A 48 -10.57 -17.69 14.80
C ASP A 48 -9.98 -17.42 13.40
N ARG A 49 -10.75 -17.78 12.35
CA ARG A 49 -10.34 -17.61 10.97
C ARG A 49 -10.15 -16.14 10.61
N GLN A 50 -11.03 -15.25 11.08
CA GLN A 50 -10.96 -13.83 10.75
C GLN A 50 -9.69 -13.20 11.30
N GLU A 51 -9.38 -13.44 12.57
CA GLU A 51 -8.15 -12.92 13.17
C GLU A 51 -6.89 -13.47 12.47
N ALA A 52 -6.89 -14.74 12.06
CA ALA A 52 -5.77 -15.33 11.32
C ALA A 52 -5.61 -14.65 9.94
N VAL A 53 -6.70 -14.37 9.24
CA VAL A 53 -6.69 -13.66 7.94
C VAL A 53 -6.21 -12.23 8.12
N ASP A 54 -6.73 -11.49 9.10
CA ASP A 54 -6.33 -10.10 9.36
C ASP A 54 -4.84 -10.00 9.71
N ARG A 55 -4.34 -10.92 10.54
CA ARG A 55 -2.91 -11.01 10.87
C ARG A 55 -2.04 -11.34 9.64
N LEU A 56 -2.51 -12.24 8.80
CA LEU A 56 -1.79 -12.61 7.57
C LEU A 56 -1.74 -11.45 6.59
N MET A 57 -2.85 -10.75 6.38
CA MET A 57 -2.89 -9.55 5.53
C MET A 57 -1.95 -8.47 6.04
N GLY A 58 -1.99 -8.15 7.35
CA GLY A 58 -1.07 -7.20 7.94
C GLY A 58 0.39 -7.62 7.85
N ALA A 59 0.68 -8.92 7.99
CA ALA A 59 2.03 -9.46 7.79
C ALA A 59 2.50 -9.29 6.34
N LEU A 60 1.64 -9.57 5.36
CA LEU A 60 1.95 -9.37 3.95
C LEU A 60 2.18 -7.89 3.61
N ASP A 61 1.38 -6.97 4.18
CA ASP A 61 1.57 -5.54 4.03
C ASP A 61 2.90 -5.06 4.65
N GLY A 62 3.37 -5.72 5.70
CA GLY A 62 4.66 -5.44 6.33
C GLY A 62 5.86 -6.15 5.70
N TYR A 63 5.65 -7.04 4.73
CA TYR A 63 6.72 -7.84 4.13
C TYR A 63 7.43 -7.07 3.02
N VAL A 64 8.64 -6.62 3.28
CA VAL A 64 9.44 -5.85 2.31
C VAL A 64 10.28 -6.79 1.46
N ILE A 65 10.01 -6.84 0.17
CA ILE A 65 10.74 -7.64 -0.83
C ILE A 65 11.01 -6.75 -2.04
N GLU A 66 12.28 -6.54 -2.40
CA GLU A 66 12.65 -5.78 -3.59
C GLU A 66 13.73 -6.51 -4.40
N GLY A 67 13.79 -6.20 -5.69
CA GLY A 67 14.79 -6.74 -6.63
C GLY A 67 14.25 -7.82 -7.57
N LEU A 68 13.05 -8.34 -7.29
CA LEU A 68 12.35 -9.30 -8.12
C LEU A 68 10.83 -9.18 -7.93
N ASP A 69 10.07 -9.72 -8.86
CA ASP A 69 8.60 -9.76 -8.76
C ASP A 69 8.17 -10.89 -7.80
N HIS A 70 7.12 -10.62 -7.06
CA HIS A 70 6.56 -11.53 -6.08
C HIS A 70 5.02 -11.50 -6.10
N ASN A 71 4.39 -12.47 -5.47
CA ASN A 71 2.93 -12.63 -5.48
C ASN A 71 2.23 -12.06 -4.22
N VAL A 72 2.90 -11.25 -3.42
CA VAL A 72 2.35 -10.72 -2.15
C VAL A 72 1.06 -9.95 -2.39
N ALA A 73 1.02 -9.06 -3.39
CA ALA A 73 -0.17 -8.27 -3.73
C ALA A 73 -1.35 -9.18 -4.12
N PHE A 74 -1.09 -10.18 -4.98
CA PHE A 74 -2.10 -11.16 -5.38
C PHE A 74 -2.67 -11.93 -4.17
N VAL A 75 -1.80 -12.44 -3.30
CA VAL A 75 -2.23 -13.19 -2.10
C VAL A 75 -3.06 -12.31 -1.19
N ASN A 76 -2.65 -11.06 -0.99
CA ASN A 76 -3.37 -10.10 -0.15
C ASN A 76 -4.77 -9.79 -0.72
N GLN A 77 -4.91 -9.62 -2.04
CA GLN A 77 -6.20 -9.44 -2.70
C GLN A 77 -7.10 -10.67 -2.58
N VAL A 78 -6.55 -11.87 -2.73
CA VAL A 78 -7.30 -13.11 -2.51
C VAL A 78 -7.84 -13.19 -1.08
N LEU A 79 -7.00 -12.87 -0.08
CA LEU A 79 -7.41 -12.87 1.32
C LEU A 79 -8.50 -11.84 1.64
N GLY A 80 -8.47 -10.67 0.99
CA GLY A 80 -9.45 -9.59 1.15
C GLY A 80 -10.75 -9.82 0.38
N ALA A 81 -10.77 -10.74 -0.61
CA ALA A 81 -11.96 -10.98 -1.42
C ALA A 81 -13.13 -11.55 -0.59
N GLU A 82 -14.34 -11.02 -0.80
CA GLU A 82 -15.57 -11.46 -0.12
C GLU A 82 -15.76 -12.98 -0.18
N ARG A 83 -15.57 -13.56 -1.37
CA ARG A 83 -15.68 -15.00 -1.57
C ARG A 83 -14.72 -15.82 -0.72
N PHE A 84 -13.47 -15.30 -0.52
CA PHE A 84 -12.50 -15.92 0.38
C PHE A 84 -12.92 -15.75 1.84
N GLN A 85 -13.36 -14.57 2.22
CA GLN A 85 -13.83 -14.26 3.58
C GLN A 85 -15.02 -15.16 3.97
N ASP A 86 -15.95 -15.37 3.06
CA ASP A 86 -17.13 -16.26 3.23
C ASP A 86 -16.79 -17.76 3.16
N SER A 87 -15.53 -18.13 2.96
CA SER A 87 -15.11 -19.54 2.80
C SER A 87 -15.74 -20.27 1.61
N ARG A 88 -16.19 -19.53 0.58
CA ARG A 88 -16.76 -20.09 -0.67
C ARG A 88 -15.62 -20.50 -1.65
N LEU A 89 -14.80 -21.46 -1.21
CA LEU A 89 -13.58 -21.84 -1.90
C LEU A 89 -13.75 -23.14 -2.68
N THR A 90 -13.22 -23.16 -3.90
CA THR A 90 -13.14 -24.34 -4.76
C THR A 90 -11.72 -24.49 -5.31
N THR A 91 -11.38 -25.62 -5.89
CA THR A 91 -10.10 -25.84 -6.58
C THR A 91 -9.97 -24.95 -7.82
N ASN A 92 -11.08 -24.43 -8.34
CA ASN A 92 -11.12 -23.56 -9.51
C ASN A 92 -11.17 -22.06 -9.14
N TYR A 93 -11.06 -21.71 -7.84
CA TYR A 93 -11.19 -20.35 -7.35
C TYR A 93 -10.41 -19.33 -8.18
N ILE A 94 -9.12 -19.57 -8.41
CA ILE A 94 -8.27 -18.64 -9.16
C ILE A 94 -8.73 -18.49 -10.62
N ALA A 95 -9.12 -19.58 -11.28
CA ALA A 95 -9.59 -19.51 -12.66
C ALA A 95 -10.95 -18.81 -12.79
N GLU A 96 -11.78 -18.87 -11.74
CA GLU A 96 -13.09 -18.22 -11.70
C GLU A 96 -13.01 -16.72 -11.36
N GLU A 97 -12.14 -16.34 -10.41
CA GLU A 97 -12.01 -14.94 -9.97
C GLU A 97 -11.03 -14.13 -10.87
N PHE A 98 -10.04 -14.78 -11.45
CA PHE A 98 -9.00 -14.16 -12.27
C PHE A 98 -8.84 -14.87 -13.62
N PRO A 99 -9.88 -14.90 -14.47
CA PRO A 99 -9.87 -15.65 -15.73
C PRO A 99 -8.79 -15.16 -16.71
N ASP A 100 -8.51 -13.85 -16.69
CA ASP A 100 -7.49 -13.20 -17.53
C ASP A 100 -6.16 -13.01 -16.79
N GLY A 101 -5.99 -13.66 -15.63
CA GLY A 101 -4.86 -13.47 -14.74
C GLY A 101 -5.05 -12.28 -13.80
N PHE A 102 -4.11 -12.10 -12.87
CA PHE A 102 -4.11 -10.99 -11.93
C PHE A 102 -3.44 -9.77 -12.56
N THR A 103 -4.13 -8.66 -12.61
CA THR A 103 -3.63 -7.35 -13.06
C THR A 103 -3.88 -6.30 -11.99
N GLU A 104 -3.25 -5.15 -12.10
CA GLU A 104 -3.45 -4.01 -11.19
C GLU A 104 -4.91 -3.52 -11.20
N ASP A 105 -5.65 -3.73 -12.29
CA ASP A 105 -7.07 -3.38 -12.41
C ASP A 105 -7.98 -4.18 -11.46
N HIS A 106 -7.52 -5.36 -11.01
CA HIS A 106 -8.26 -6.15 -10.00
C HIS A 106 -8.16 -5.55 -8.60
N VAL A 107 -7.28 -4.59 -8.43
CA VAL A 107 -7.01 -3.92 -7.17
C VAL A 107 -8.00 -2.77 -6.98
N GLY A 108 -9.27 -3.11 -6.72
CA GLY A 108 -10.46 -2.35 -6.27
C GLY A 108 -10.55 -0.83 -6.45
N GLY A 109 -11.77 -0.30 -6.49
CA GLY A 109 -12.08 1.10 -6.81
C GLY A 109 -12.23 2.05 -5.60
N GLY A 110 -12.31 3.30 -5.93
CA GLY A 110 -12.87 4.52 -5.29
C GLY A 110 -12.69 4.77 -3.78
N GLU A 111 -13.30 4.00 -2.92
CA GLU A 111 -13.28 4.32 -1.47
C GLU A 111 -11.90 4.12 -0.84
N ASP A 112 -11.17 3.12 -1.28
CA ASP A 112 -9.83 2.85 -0.77
C ASP A 112 -8.77 3.83 -1.31
N GLU A 113 -9.00 4.45 -2.47
CA GLU A 113 -8.06 5.42 -3.05
C GLU A 113 -7.90 6.65 -2.15
N GLY A 114 -9.01 7.19 -1.66
CA GLY A 114 -8.99 8.29 -0.67
C GLY A 114 -8.21 7.93 0.58
N MET A 115 -8.37 6.70 1.07
CA MET A 115 -7.61 6.18 2.20
C MET A 115 -6.11 6.11 1.88
N LEU A 116 -5.73 5.54 0.75
CA LEU A 116 -4.32 5.44 0.35
C LEU A 116 -3.68 6.81 0.16
N ILE A 117 -4.41 7.80 -0.38
CA ILE A 117 -3.94 9.18 -0.50
C ILE A 117 -3.74 9.81 0.88
N ALA A 118 -4.68 9.60 1.82
CA ALA A 118 -4.54 10.10 3.19
C ALA A 118 -3.31 9.49 3.89
N LEU A 119 -3.10 8.19 3.72
CA LEU A 119 -1.92 7.50 4.25
C LEU A 119 -0.63 8.03 3.62
N ALA A 120 -0.61 8.22 2.29
CA ALA A 120 0.52 8.81 1.58
C ALA A 120 0.82 10.22 2.08
N ALA A 121 -0.20 11.05 2.25
CA ALA A 121 -0.05 12.41 2.77
C ALA A 121 0.54 12.41 4.18
N GLN A 122 0.06 11.54 5.08
CA GLN A 122 0.61 11.45 6.42
C GLN A 122 2.05 10.92 6.43
N VAL A 123 2.40 9.95 5.58
CA VAL A 123 3.78 9.52 5.39
C VAL A 123 4.66 10.68 4.93
N MET A 124 4.23 11.43 3.92
CA MET A 124 4.97 12.59 3.42
C MET A 124 5.13 13.66 4.50
N ARG A 125 4.08 13.93 5.30
CA ARG A 125 4.13 14.87 6.42
C ARG A 125 5.19 14.47 7.43
N VAL A 126 5.20 13.22 7.87
CA VAL A 126 6.19 12.71 8.84
C VAL A 126 7.61 12.79 8.29
N ASN A 127 7.78 12.65 6.97
CA ASN A 127 9.09 12.72 6.29
C ASN A 127 9.45 14.15 5.81
N GLU A 128 8.68 15.17 6.20
CA GLU A 128 8.87 16.58 5.77
C GLU A 128 8.95 16.72 4.25
N ALA A 129 8.16 15.92 3.54
CA ALA A 129 8.18 15.82 2.09
C ALA A 129 6.99 16.51 1.40
N LEU A 130 6.13 17.17 2.16
CA LEU A 130 5.07 18.01 1.63
C LEU A 130 5.64 19.39 1.27
N ASP A 131 5.18 19.93 0.13
CA ASP A 131 5.45 21.30 -0.27
C ASP A 131 4.74 22.31 0.67
N LEU A 132 4.79 23.60 0.32
CA LEU A 132 4.08 24.62 1.07
C LEU A 132 2.57 24.43 0.92
N PRO A 133 1.79 24.62 2.01
CA PRO A 133 0.34 24.57 1.92
C PRO A 133 -0.17 25.78 1.11
N ASP A 134 -1.37 25.62 0.55
CA ASP A 134 -2.13 26.68 -0.09
C ASP A 134 -2.60 27.73 0.93
N GLU A 135 -3.28 28.77 0.45
CA GLU A 135 -3.79 29.87 1.30
C GLU A 135 -4.77 29.40 2.39
N ASP A 136 -5.48 28.31 2.18
CA ASP A 136 -6.40 27.70 3.14
C ASP A 136 -5.76 26.59 4.01
N GLY A 137 -4.42 26.46 3.95
CA GLY A 137 -3.65 25.53 4.78
C GLY A 137 -3.67 24.08 4.29
N ARG A 138 -4.15 23.81 3.09
CA ARG A 138 -4.19 22.46 2.48
C ARG A 138 -2.96 22.23 1.60
N TYR A 139 -2.59 20.97 1.48
CA TYR A 139 -1.53 20.51 0.59
C TYR A 139 -2.12 19.92 -0.68
N THR A 140 -1.43 20.10 -1.79
CA THR A 140 -1.83 19.58 -3.10
C THR A 140 -1.00 18.33 -3.44
N LEU A 141 -1.68 17.24 -3.75
CA LEU A 141 -1.10 15.98 -4.18
C LEU A 141 -1.62 15.61 -5.56
N MET A 142 -0.81 14.87 -6.32
CA MET A 142 -1.20 14.34 -7.63
C MET A 142 -1.04 12.82 -7.66
N LEU A 143 -2.09 12.14 -8.12
CA LEU A 143 -2.12 10.72 -8.46
C LEU A 143 -2.73 10.57 -9.86
N ASP A 144 -2.03 9.94 -10.78
CA ASP A 144 -2.52 9.62 -12.14
C ASP A 144 -3.17 10.79 -12.89
N ARG A 145 -2.56 12.00 -12.78
CA ARG A 145 -3.07 13.29 -13.33
C ARG A 145 -4.31 13.86 -12.60
N GLU A 146 -4.82 13.19 -11.62
CA GLU A 146 -5.87 13.70 -10.72
C GLU A 146 -5.24 14.48 -9.57
N ILE A 147 -5.90 15.58 -9.19
CA ILE A 147 -5.43 16.48 -8.15
C ILE A 147 -6.28 16.28 -6.90
N TYR A 148 -5.60 16.10 -5.78
CA TYR A 148 -6.21 15.97 -4.45
C TYR A 148 -5.70 17.05 -3.53
N ARG A 149 -6.60 17.61 -2.72
CA ARG A 149 -6.28 18.57 -1.68
C ARG A 149 -6.39 17.90 -0.32
N VAL A 150 -5.35 18.00 0.47
CA VAL A 150 -5.24 17.30 1.74
C VAL A 150 -5.04 18.27 2.89
N GLY A 151 -5.85 18.13 3.93
CA GLY A 151 -5.74 18.89 5.18
C GLY A 151 -5.38 17.96 6.34
N PHE A 152 -4.81 18.55 7.39
CA PHE A 152 -4.47 17.83 8.63
C PHE A 152 -5.05 18.56 9.82
N SER A 153 -5.66 17.79 10.74
CA SER A 153 -6.12 18.28 12.04
C SER A 153 -5.55 17.36 13.12
N ASP A 154 -4.65 17.90 13.94
CA ASP A 154 -4.03 17.17 15.03
C ASP A 154 -4.94 17.20 16.26
N SER A 155 -5.03 16.07 16.97
CA SER A 155 -5.77 15.90 18.21
C SER A 155 -4.97 15.10 19.24
N ALA A 156 -5.47 15.00 20.46
CA ALA A 156 -4.86 14.15 21.49
C ALA A 156 -4.91 12.65 21.15
N GLU A 157 -5.83 12.25 20.29
CA GLU A 157 -6.05 10.86 19.88
C GLU A 157 -5.32 10.48 18.59
N GLY A 158 -4.70 11.46 17.92
CA GLY A 158 -4.00 11.24 16.65
C GLY A 158 -4.17 12.38 15.66
N VAL A 159 -4.10 12.07 14.37
CA VAL A 159 -4.29 13.01 13.28
C VAL A 159 -5.50 12.61 12.45
N VAL A 160 -6.33 13.59 12.11
CA VAL A 160 -7.37 13.43 11.08
C VAL A 160 -6.83 14.01 9.78
N VAL A 161 -6.83 13.18 8.74
CA VAL A 161 -6.42 13.58 7.40
C VAL A 161 -7.68 13.71 6.54
N SER A 162 -7.95 14.90 6.04
CA SER A 162 -9.05 15.15 5.10
C SER A 162 -8.53 15.12 3.67
N VAL A 163 -9.24 14.45 2.77
CA VAL A 163 -8.89 14.32 1.35
C VAL A 163 -10.06 14.77 0.50
N GLN A 164 -9.85 15.77 -0.32
CA GLN A 164 -10.81 16.26 -1.28
C GLN A 164 -10.33 15.96 -2.71
N GLY A 165 -11.09 15.13 -3.43
CA GLY A 165 -10.85 14.82 -4.84
C GLY A 165 -11.57 15.76 -5.79
N ARG A 166 -11.39 15.55 -7.09
CA ARG A 166 -11.97 16.39 -8.18
C ARG A 166 -13.50 16.43 -8.17
N SER A 167 -14.16 15.37 -7.73
CA SER A 167 -15.64 15.29 -7.64
C SER A 167 -16.24 16.16 -6.51
N GLY A 168 -15.39 16.85 -5.72
CA GLY A 168 -15.80 17.69 -4.61
C GLY A 168 -16.23 16.95 -3.35
N GLY A 169 -16.22 15.62 -3.36
CA GLY A 169 -16.39 14.81 -2.16
C GLY A 169 -15.19 14.96 -1.22
N GLU A 170 -15.44 15.09 0.06
CA GLU A 170 -14.41 15.10 1.10
C GLU A 170 -14.50 13.81 1.92
N ALA A 171 -13.39 13.11 2.05
CA ALA A 171 -13.24 11.95 2.91
C ALA A 171 -12.31 12.30 4.07
N GLU A 172 -12.60 11.80 5.27
CA GLU A 172 -11.77 12.00 6.46
C GLU A 172 -11.30 10.64 6.99
N LEU A 173 -10.02 10.58 7.35
CA LEU A 173 -9.39 9.41 7.93
C LEU A 173 -8.70 9.77 9.25
N GLY A 174 -9.19 9.23 10.36
CA GLY A 174 -8.55 9.34 11.67
C GLY A 174 -7.45 8.29 11.81
N LEU A 175 -6.23 8.71 12.13
CA LEU A 175 -5.05 7.85 12.25
C LEU A 175 -4.40 8.02 13.62
N ASP A 176 -4.19 6.94 14.35
CA ASP A 176 -3.22 6.91 15.45
C ASP A 176 -1.81 6.70 14.89
N ALA A 177 -1.25 7.76 14.34
CA ALA A 177 0.08 7.77 13.72
C ALA A 177 1.19 8.32 14.64
N ALA A 178 0.96 8.40 15.95
CA ALA A 178 1.88 8.99 16.92
C ALA A 178 3.26 8.31 16.95
N ARG A 179 3.34 7.04 16.52
CA ARG A 179 4.59 6.25 16.47
C ARG A 179 5.29 6.28 15.13
N TRP A 180 4.74 6.97 14.15
CA TRP A 180 5.36 7.05 12.83
C TRP A 180 6.63 7.90 12.88
N GLN A 181 7.69 7.40 12.27
CA GLN A 181 9.01 8.03 12.24
C GLN A 181 9.49 8.19 10.80
N ALA A 182 10.14 9.32 10.53
CA ALA A 182 10.76 9.58 9.23
C ALA A 182 11.77 8.48 8.85
N GLY A 183 11.85 8.19 7.55
CA GLY A 183 12.80 7.25 6.98
C GLY A 183 12.44 5.77 7.15
N LYS A 184 11.29 5.45 7.73
CA LYS A 184 10.81 4.06 7.77
C LYS A 184 10.18 3.67 6.43
N ARG A 185 10.27 2.38 6.11
CA ARG A 185 9.58 1.79 4.96
C ARG A 185 8.21 1.23 5.32
N VAL A 186 8.07 0.73 6.54
CA VAL A 186 6.83 0.16 7.06
C VAL A 186 6.29 1.06 8.15
N TYR A 187 5.02 1.40 8.03
CA TYR A 187 4.25 2.19 8.99
C TYR A 187 3.06 1.37 9.44
N ALA A 188 2.74 1.48 10.73
CA ALA A 188 1.58 0.81 11.31
C ALA A 188 0.83 1.78 12.21
N CYS A 189 -0.50 1.71 12.19
CA CYS A 189 -1.37 2.47 13.09
C CYS A 189 -2.63 1.65 13.41
N ASP A 190 -3.35 2.08 14.42
CA ASP A 190 -4.72 1.61 14.65
C ASP A 190 -5.70 2.45 13.81
N LEU A 191 -6.59 1.77 13.11
CA LEU A 191 -7.70 2.38 12.39
C LEU A 191 -8.99 1.74 12.88
N ALA A 192 -9.71 2.45 13.74
CA ALA A 192 -10.97 2.00 14.32
C ALA A 192 -10.89 0.60 14.99
N GLY A 193 -9.80 0.33 15.72
CA GLY A 193 -9.57 -0.94 16.43
C GLY A 193 -8.99 -2.06 15.56
N ARG A 194 -8.61 -1.75 14.33
CA ARG A 194 -7.94 -2.67 13.40
C ARG A 194 -6.52 -2.20 13.11
N LEU A 195 -5.55 -3.10 13.23
CA LEU A 195 -4.17 -2.81 12.83
C LEU A 195 -4.08 -2.62 11.32
N LEU A 196 -3.70 -1.42 10.91
CA LEU A 196 -3.39 -1.09 9.53
C LEU A 196 -1.87 -1.05 9.38
N VAL A 197 -1.33 -1.78 8.42
CA VAL A 197 0.09 -1.79 8.06
C VAL A 197 0.23 -1.35 6.62
N LEU A 198 1.21 -0.51 6.33
CA LEU A 198 1.49 -0.05 4.97
C LEU A 198 3.00 0.04 4.72
N GLN A 199 3.38 -0.07 3.47
CA GLN A 199 4.72 0.25 3.02
C GLN A 199 4.72 1.60 2.31
N ALA A 200 5.81 2.35 2.48
CA ALA A 200 6.01 3.61 1.76
C ALA A 200 7.45 3.70 1.27
N VAL A 201 7.59 3.97 -0.02
CA VAL A 201 8.88 4.10 -0.69
C VAL A 201 8.92 5.40 -1.48
N LYS A 202 9.94 6.21 -1.22
CA LYS A 202 10.22 7.41 -2.03
C LYS A 202 11.03 7.01 -3.25
N LYS A 203 10.53 7.34 -4.43
CA LYS A 203 11.24 7.19 -5.69
C LYS A 203 11.17 8.51 -6.46
N ASP A 204 12.30 9.17 -6.60
CA ASP A 204 12.39 10.52 -7.19
C ASP A 204 11.49 11.54 -6.46
N LEU A 205 10.50 12.08 -7.14
CA LEU A 205 9.52 13.02 -6.59
C LEU A 205 8.23 12.35 -6.12
N CYS A 206 8.08 11.03 -6.32
CA CYS A 206 6.89 10.28 -5.98
C CYS A 206 7.08 9.47 -4.70
N TRP A 207 6.00 9.31 -3.98
CA TRP A 207 5.87 8.37 -2.89
C TRP A 207 4.92 7.24 -3.30
N THR A 208 5.42 6.03 -3.37
CA THR A 208 4.57 4.85 -3.54
C THR A 208 4.16 4.35 -2.17
N VAL A 209 2.86 4.29 -1.94
CA VAL A 209 2.26 3.73 -0.73
C VAL A 209 1.45 2.50 -1.09
N SER A 210 1.70 1.42 -0.37
CA SER A 210 1.07 0.11 -0.60
C SER A 210 0.40 -0.40 0.65
N HIS A 211 -0.84 -0.89 0.53
CA HIS A 211 -1.63 -1.51 1.58
C HIS A 211 -2.68 -2.43 0.96
N GLY A 212 -2.95 -3.58 1.57
CA GLY A 212 -3.98 -4.52 1.12
C GLY A 212 -3.76 -5.06 -0.30
N GLY A 213 -2.50 -5.15 -0.74
CA GLY A 213 -2.13 -5.54 -2.11
C GLY A 213 -2.33 -4.44 -3.14
N ARG A 214 -2.66 -3.21 -2.74
CA ARG A 214 -2.82 -2.02 -3.59
C ARG A 214 -1.64 -1.09 -3.44
N SER A 215 -1.34 -0.35 -4.49
CA SER A 215 -0.30 0.66 -4.49
C SER A 215 -0.74 1.91 -5.20
N VAL A 216 -0.41 3.07 -4.64
CA VAL A 216 -0.59 4.38 -5.29
C VAL A 216 0.73 5.12 -5.32
N ALA A 217 1.03 5.77 -6.44
CA ALA A 217 2.19 6.62 -6.60
C ALA A 217 1.76 8.10 -6.56
N VAL A 218 2.01 8.75 -5.45
CA VAL A 218 1.54 10.10 -5.16
C VAL A 218 2.70 11.08 -5.16
N SER A 219 2.53 12.21 -5.85
CA SER A 219 3.53 13.28 -5.89
C SER A 219 3.01 14.52 -5.17
N PRO A 220 3.77 15.09 -4.21
CA PRO A 220 3.45 16.42 -3.69
C PRO A 220 3.74 17.48 -4.76
N MET A 221 2.91 18.51 -4.83
CA MET A 221 3.14 19.64 -5.73
C MET A 221 2.51 20.93 -5.19
N ARG A 222 2.96 22.04 -5.74
CA ARG A 222 2.35 23.33 -5.44
C ARG A 222 1.04 23.49 -6.22
N ALA A 223 0.07 24.17 -5.61
CA ALA A 223 -1.23 24.40 -6.23
C ALA A 223 -1.14 25.08 -7.60
N GLU A 224 -0.21 26.05 -7.76
CA GLU A 224 0.01 26.74 -9.02
C GLU A 224 0.55 25.80 -10.11
N VAL A 225 1.43 24.86 -9.73
CA VAL A 225 1.97 23.85 -10.66
C VAL A 225 0.88 22.87 -11.04
N ALA A 226 0.07 22.43 -10.09
CA ALA A 226 -1.07 21.55 -10.34
C ALA A 226 -2.08 22.18 -11.31
N ALA A 227 -2.37 23.47 -11.18
CA ALA A 227 -3.25 24.20 -12.10
C ALA A 227 -2.73 24.22 -13.55
N LEU A 228 -1.42 24.22 -13.73
CA LEU A 228 -0.78 24.20 -15.05
C LEU A 228 -0.67 22.79 -15.64
N TYR A 229 -0.78 21.75 -14.81
CA TYR A 229 -0.56 20.37 -15.25
C TYR A 229 -1.55 19.92 -16.34
N HIS A 230 -2.78 20.44 -16.33
CA HIS A 230 -3.79 20.13 -17.35
C HIS A 230 -3.40 20.60 -18.75
N TYR A 231 -2.49 21.57 -18.85
CA TYR A 231 -1.98 22.07 -20.14
C TYR A 231 -0.77 21.27 -20.65
N MET A 232 -0.24 20.37 -19.83
CA MET A 232 0.89 19.52 -20.27
C MET A 232 0.39 18.44 -21.21
N PRO A 233 1.02 18.24 -22.37
CA PRO A 233 0.67 17.16 -23.30
C PRO A 233 0.90 15.81 -22.62
N GLU A 234 0.08 14.82 -23.00
CA GLU A 234 0.31 13.45 -22.58
C GLU A 234 1.66 12.97 -23.13
N LYS A 235 2.46 12.31 -22.27
CA LYS A 235 3.66 11.63 -22.75
C LYS A 235 3.23 10.59 -23.78
N VAL A 236 3.52 10.84 -25.05
CA VAL A 236 3.46 9.78 -26.07
C VAL A 236 4.62 8.83 -25.76
N VAL A 237 4.30 7.66 -25.25
CA VAL A 237 5.27 6.56 -25.15
C VAL A 237 5.39 6.03 -26.59
N LEU A 238 6.52 6.36 -27.23
CA LEU A 238 6.91 5.81 -28.53
C LEU A 238 7.45 4.40 -28.36
#